data_473364ff2e8849b513b0b6c9bebc5325
#
_entry.id   473364ff2e8849b513b0b6c9bebc5325
#
_cell.length_a   1.000
_cell.length_b   1.000
_cell.length_c   1.000
_cell.angle_alpha   90.00
_cell.angle_beta   90.00
_cell.angle_gamma   90.00
#
_symmetry.space_group_name_H-M   'P 1'
#
loop_
_entity.id
_entity.type
_entity.pdbx_description
1 polymer ?
#
loop_
_entity_poly.entity_id
_entity_poly.type
_entity_poly.pdbx_seq_one_letter_code
_entity_poly.pdbx_strand_id
1 'polypeptide(L)'
;AALKQAPDHAYILDSLAWAHFRRGENAEAWELVRRATSLPDGGDPTIWEHYGDIANAQGLKNEARTGWERALELDHPNPETIRKKLNSL
;
A
#
# COMPACT_ATOMS: atom_id res chain seq x y z
N ALA A 1 -1.91 23.19 14.72
CA ALA A 1 -1.85 22.74 14.28
C ALA A 1 -1.78 22.13 13.44
N ALA A 2 -1.78 22.02 13.25
CA ALA A 2 -1.67 21.44 12.61
C ALA A 2 -1.29 20.90 11.98
N LEU A 3 -1.13 20.84 11.93
CA LEU A 3 -0.81 20.31 11.41
C LEU A 3 -0.80 19.71 10.89
N LYS A 4 -0.70 20.11 11.25
CA LYS A 4 -0.78 19.74 10.87
C LYS A 4 -1.09 18.87 10.24
N GLN A 5 -1.56 18.87 10.42
CA GLN A 5 -1.82 17.84 9.70
C GLN A 5 -1.04 17.64 8.62
N ALA A 6 -0.11 16.97 8.74
CA ALA A 6 0.87 16.88 7.71
C ALA A 6 0.23 16.34 6.44
N PRO A 7 0.35 17.06 5.32
CA PRO A 7 -0.26 16.61 4.08
C PRO A 7 0.26 15.23 3.64
N ASP A 8 1.47 14.85 4.08
CA ASP A 8 2.08 13.59 3.70
C ASP A 8 2.01 12.55 4.78
N HIS A 9 1.00 12.64 5.66
CA HIS A 9 0.85 11.68 6.75
C HIS A 9 0.69 10.25 6.25
N ALA A 10 -0.08 10.06 5.17
CA ALA A 10 -0.22 8.73 4.60
C ALA A 10 1.12 8.19 4.10
N TYR A 11 1.93 9.04 3.51
CA TYR A 11 3.25 8.67 3.05
C TYR A 11 4.14 8.22 4.22
N ILE A 12 4.06 8.91 5.34
CA ILE A 12 4.83 8.54 6.54
C ILE A 12 4.42 7.15 7.02
N LEU A 13 3.12 6.90 7.10
CA LEU A 13 2.64 5.59 7.52
C LEU A 13 3.05 4.50 6.54
N ASP A 14 3.01 4.81 5.23
CA ASP A 14 3.45 3.86 4.23
C ASP A 14 4.93 3.54 4.36
N SER A 15 5.76 4.54 4.63
CA SER A 15 7.19 4.32 4.82
C SER A 15 7.45 3.41 6.02
N LEU A 16 6.74 3.62 7.11
CA LEU A 16 6.85 2.75 8.27
C LEU A 16 6.37 1.34 7.96
N ALA A 17 5.25 1.22 7.24
CA ALA A 17 4.74 -0.08 6.85
C ALA A 17 5.75 -0.83 6.02
N TRP A 18 6.37 -0.16 5.06
CA TRP A 18 7.35 -0.80 4.19
C TRP A 18 8.58 -1.25 4.97
N ALA A 19 9.02 -0.44 5.93
CA ALA A 19 10.15 -0.81 6.78
C ALA A 19 9.84 -2.08 7.58
N HIS A 20 8.65 -2.17 8.18
CA HIS A 20 8.24 -3.37 8.90
C HIS A 20 8.16 -4.57 7.97
N PHE A 21 7.60 -4.36 6.77
CA PHE A 21 7.45 -5.43 5.79
C PHE A 21 8.82 -6.02 5.42
N ARG A 22 9.80 -5.16 5.20
CA ARG A 22 11.13 -5.62 4.83
C ARG A 22 11.83 -6.38 5.95
N ARG A 23 11.37 -6.20 7.17
CA ARG A 23 11.88 -6.94 8.33
C ARG A 23 11.08 -8.21 8.60
N GLY A 24 10.11 -8.52 7.77
CA GLY A 24 9.28 -9.68 7.96
C GLY A 24 8.16 -9.50 8.96
N GLU A 25 7.95 -8.27 9.42
CA GLU A 25 6.92 -7.93 10.41
C GLU A 25 5.62 -7.60 9.68
N ASN A 26 5.01 -8.63 9.08
CA ASN A 26 3.92 -8.43 8.14
C ASN A 26 2.64 -7.93 8.82
N ALA A 27 2.36 -8.36 10.05
CA ALA A 27 1.15 -7.92 10.75
C ALA A 27 1.20 -6.43 11.04
N GLU A 28 2.35 -5.94 11.52
CA GLU A 28 2.53 -4.51 11.78
C GLU A 28 2.47 -3.70 10.49
N ALA A 29 3.11 -4.23 9.45
CA ALA A 29 3.10 -3.57 8.15
C ALA A 29 1.66 -3.45 7.62
N TRP A 30 0.88 -4.50 7.74
CA TRP A 30 -0.50 -4.51 7.27
C TRP A 30 -1.34 -3.46 7.98
N GLU A 31 -1.21 -3.38 9.29
CA GLU A 31 -1.97 -2.41 10.06
C GLU A 31 -1.64 -0.98 9.62
N LEU A 32 -0.35 -0.70 9.43
CA LEU A 32 0.10 0.65 9.04
C LEU A 32 -0.34 1.01 7.63
N VAL A 33 -0.20 0.09 6.67
CA VAL A 33 -0.56 0.42 5.29
C VAL A 33 -2.07 0.55 5.12
N ARG A 34 -2.86 -0.21 5.87
CA ARG A 34 -4.31 -0.03 5.85
C ARG A 34 -4.68 1.37 6.33
N ARG A 35 -4.03 1.82 7.38
CA ARG A 35 -4.27 3.17 7.88
C ARG A 35 -3.86 4.22 6.87
N ALA A 36 -2.74 4.00 6.20
CA ALA A 36 -2.27 4.94 5.17
C ALA A 36 -3.29 5.10 4.06
N THR A 37 -3.84 3.99 3.56
CA THR A 37 -4.78 4.05 2.45
C THR A 37 -6.14 4.64 2.86
N SER A 38 -6.45 4.68 4.14
CA SER A 38 -7.72 5.23 4.62
C SER A 38 -7.67 6.75 4.83
N LEU A 39 -6.49 7.34 4.73
CA LEU A 39 -6.34 8.78 4.92
C LEU A 39 -6.67 9.54 3.63
N PRO A 40 -7.08 10.82 3.74
CA PRO A 40 -7.39 11.61 2.54
C PRO A 40 -6.24 11.72 1.55
N ASP A 41 -5.00 11.70 2.02
CA ASP A 41 -3.82 11.76 1.16
C ASP A 41 -3.27 10.38 0.82
N GLY A 42 -4.06 9.32 1.01
CA GLY A 42 -3.65 7.95 0.76
C GLY A 42 -3.90 7.45 -0.66
N GLY A 43 -4.18 8.35 -1.61
CA GLY A 43 -4.49 7.94 -2.98
C GLY A 43 -3.29 7.83 -3.89
N ASP A 44 -2.13 7.53 -3.36
CA ASP A 44 -0.90 7.39 -4.14
C ASP A 44 -0.78 5.96 -4.67
N PRO A 45 -0.50 5.78 -5.98
CA PRO A 45 -0.41 4.42 -6.53
C PRO A 45 0.67 3.57 -5.89
N THR A 46 1.78 4.17 -5.43
CA THR A 46 2.82 3.41 -4.76
C THR A 46 2.34 2.86 -3.42
N ILE A 47 1.57 3.66 -2.68
CA ILE A 47 1.02 3.22 -1.41
C ILE A 47 0.06 2.04 -1.63
N TRP A 48 -0.77 2.11 -2.65
CA TRP A 48 -1.68 1.01 -2.96
C TRP A 48 -0.95 -0.23 -3.45
N GLU A 49 0.18 -0.05 -4.16
CA GLU A 49 1.02 -1.20 -4.51
C GLU A 49 1.55 -1.88 -3.25
N HIS A 50 2.04 -1.11 -2.29
CA HIS A 50 2.53 -1.68 -1.02
C HIS A 50 1.41 -2.37 -0.27
N TYR A 51 0.22 -1.80 -0.29
CA TYR A 51 -0.96 -2.43 0.31
C TYR A 51 -1.16 -3.83 -0.28
N GLY A 52 -1.09 -3.93 -1.61
CA GLY A 52 -1.25 -5.21 -2.27
C GLY A 52 -0.13 -6.19 -1.94
N ASP A 53 1.12 -5.69 -1.94
CA ASP A 53 2.27 -6.54 -1.64
C ASP A 53 2.20 -7.12 -0.23
N ILE A 54 1.85 -6.27 0.74
CA ILE A 54 1.78 -6.68 2.14
C ILE A 54 0.62 -7.64 2.36
N ALA A 55 -0.53 -7.35 1.75
CA ALA A 55 -1.68 -8.25 1.82
C ALA A 55 -1.34 -9.62 1.25
N ASN A 56 -0.68 -9.64 0.10
CA ASN A 56 -0.30 -10.90 -0.53
C ASN A 56 0.64 -11.72 0.36
N ALA A 57 1.55 -11.06 1.04
CA ALA A 57 2.48 -11.75 1.94
C ALA A 57 1.75 -12.42 3.11
N GLN A 58 0.56 -11.92 3.46
CA GLN A 58 -0.26 -12.51 4.51
C GLN A 58 -1.31 -13.49 3.98
N GLY A 59 -1.29 -13.76 2.68
CA GLY A 59 -2.27 -14.65 2.08
C GLY A 59 -3.63 -14.04 1.86
N LEU A 60 -3.74 -12.72 1.96
CA LEU A 60 -5.00 -12.00 1.78
C LEU A 60 -5.17 -11.66 0.30
N LYS A 61 -5.55 -12.65 -0.50
CA LYS A 61 -5.54 -12.50 -1.95
C LYS A 61 -6.54 -11.47 -2.47
N ASN A 62 -7.71 -11.38 -1.85
CA ASN A 62 -8.71 -10.39 -2.28
C ASN A 62 -8.21 -8.99 -2.03
N GLU A 63 -7.60 -8.76 -0.87
CA GLU A 63 -7.04 -7.46 -0.53
C GLU A 63 -5.85 -7.13 -1.44
N ALA A 64 -5.03 -8.13 -1.75
CA ALA A 64 -3.91 -7.92 -2.66
C ALA A 64 -4.41 -7.46 -4.03
N ARG A 65 -5.44 -8.12 -4.55
CA ARG A 65 -6.04 -7.73 -5.82
C ARG A 65 -6.57 -6.31 -5.76
N THR A 66 -7.29 -5.99 -4.70
CA THR A 66 -7.84 -4.64 -4.53
C THR A 66 -6.73 -3.59 -4.58
N GLY A 67 -5.65 -3.83 -3.85
CA GLY A 67 -4.54 -2.88 -3.80
C GLY A 67 -3.90 -2.67 -5.16
N TRP A 68 -3.61 -3.75 -5.85
CA TRP A 68 -2.96 -3.67 -7.15
C TRP A 68 -3.87 -3.07 -8.22
N GLU A 69 -5.16 -3.43 -8.21
CA GLU A 69 -6.10 -2.82 -9.14
C GLU A 69 -6.25 -1.33 -8.89
N ARG A 70 -6.27 -0.94 -7.63
CA ARG A 70 -6.36 0.46 -7.27
C ARG A 70 -5.12 1.21 -7.73
N ALA A 71 -3.94 0.60 -7.58
CA ALA A 71 -2.70 1.21 -8.05
C ALA A 71 -2.77 1.49 -9.56
N LEU A 72 -3.32 0.57 -10.34
CA LEU A 72 -3.48 0.79 -11.76
C LEU A 72 -4.45 1.93 -12.07
N GLU A 73 -5.56 2.00 -11.33
CA GLU A 73 -6.53 3.08 -11.49
C GLU A 73 -5.93 4.45 -11.23
N LEU A 74 -4.93 4.49 -10.37
CA LEU A 74 -4.28 5.74 -9.97
C LEU A 74 -3.06 6.06 -10.83
N ASP A 75 -2.95 5.43 -12.00
CA ASP A 75 -1.87 5.70 -12.95
C ASP A 75 -0.49 5.39 -12.40
N HIS A 76 -0.34 4.16 -11.90
CA HIS A 76 0.97 3.71 -11.41
C HIS A 76 2.03 3.87 -12.50
N PRO A 77 3.24 4.35 -12.16
CA PRO A 77 4.29 4.56 -13.16
C PRO A 77 4.78 3.29 -13.84
N ASN A 78 4.57 2.13 -13.22
CA ASN A 78 4.99 0.85 -13.81
C ASN A 78 3.82 -0.13 -13.86
N PRO A 79 2.82 0.14 -14.72
CA PRO A 79 1.61 -0.71 -14.75
C PRO A 79 1.90 -2.17 -15.12
N GLU A 80 2.92 -2.42 -15.92
CA GLU A 80 3.24 -3.80 -16.29
C GLU A 80 3.65 -4.63 -15.09
N THR A 81 4.42 -4.03 -14.18
CA THR A 81 4.81 -4.72 -12.94
C THR A 81 3.56 -5.09 -12.15
N ILE A 82 2.61 -4.17 -12.05
CA ILE A 82 1.38 -4.41 -11.29
C ILE A 82 0.55 -5.51 -11.96
N ARG A 83 0.45 -5.49 -13.30
CA ARG A 83 -0.30 -6.53 -14.02
C ARG A 83 0.29 -7.91 -13.80
N LYS A 84 1.62 -8.00 -13.77
CA LYS A 84 2.27 -9.28 -13.50
C LYS A 84 1.93 -9.80 -12.12
N LYS A 85 1.90 -8.91 -11.13
CA LYS A 85 1.50 -9.30 -9.76
C LYS A 85 0.07 -9.81 -9.74
N LEU A 86 -0.84 -9.13 -10.43
CA LEU A 86 -2.23 -9.55 -10.51
C LEU A 86 -2.36 -10.91 -11.17
N ASN A 87 -1.58 -11.16 -12.23
CA ASN A 87 -1.63 -12.43 -12.93
C ASN A 87 -1.11 -13.59 -12.09
N SER A 88 -0.34 -13.30 -11.06
CA SER A 88 0.21 -14.34 -10.20
C SER A 88 -0.72 -14.76 -9.05
N LEU A 89 -1.86 -14.10 -8.91
CA LEU A 89 -2.81 -14.42 -7.85
C LEU A 89 -3.61 -15.70 -8.13
#